data_33089d0afce2e38916f900f873d1bc67
#
_entry.id   33089d0afce2e38916f900f873d1bc67
#
_cell.length_a   1.000
_cell.length_b   1.000
_cell.length_c   1.000
_cell.angle_alpha   90.00
_cell.angle_beta   90.00
_cell.angle_gamma   90.00
#
_symmetry.space_group_name_H-M   'P 1'
#
loop_
_entity.id
_entity.type
_entity.pdbx_description
1 polymer ?
#
loop_
_entity_poly.entity_id
_entity_poly.type
_entity_poly.pdbx_seq_one_letter_code
_entity_poly.pdbx_strand_id
1 'polypeptide(L)'
;MSYPPPPEEPGPLGGRPIALFAGVGLALALGSFEGAGVQAIFPYIGGGLATSSYRALWTLTYYVVHWALGITLMPWSTLRFGRRRAFQGAMYLATTGCVLSAFTHNLWVMLVSRAMEGLGAGLLVPLSQSLFLAATPSRRHGLVTVFWSTTMLLPFFMGPAVGGWLATTGGYRLIFGLTVPLWLVALWLGGRGIPKTESPSMQAAPRFDVVGFALLYAGLMALQVVLDQGEQHGWWYSAFIRDASFVAVDCLYLFGWRAARASHPLLQFHFLRHRNYWLGLLLLSLGWALFMGWASILPLWAEENLGYNGFWGGLLLLPVGLGALPLSAALDHLRGLLGLRRLASLSFLLLGGAYGTLSVHPQSTLSGLFWPLLVLGLGVGILFVPLTLIIMSEIAAAAVPAAATTANFLRVFSANIGVTVLAVYWSRGSARASTALSAELSRYGHATTVPLDALERVLAVEAHTVSLDNMLRFSMWLCLAAALIAWFFLIPPRALPRVSAQSFIEEAENESGEMASDGPGEAVLRNDHFAFPAPVSEHKPAGA
;
A
#
# COMPACT_ATOMS: atom_id res chain seq x y z
N MET A 1 -52.35 -7.38 13.48
CA MET A 1 -51.07 -7.99 13.92
C MET A 1 -49.98 -7.01 13.56
N SER A 2 -49.28 -6.45 14.54
CA SER A 2 -48.18 -5.52 14.31
C SER A 2 -46.98 -6.27 13.71
N TYR A 3 -46.50 -5.83 12.55
CA TYR A 3 -45.26 -6.28 11.93
C TYR A 3 -44.15 -6.29 12.99
N PRO A 4 -43.31 -7.33 13.08
CA PRO A 4 -42.07 -7.20 13.84
C PRO A 4 -41.27 -6.06 13.25
N PRO A 5 -40.68 -5.15 14.07
CA PRO A 5 -39.85 -4.09 13.57
C PRO A 5 -38.72 -4.71 12.71
N PRO A 6 -38.28 -4.04 11.63
CA PRO A 6 -37.15 -4.52 10.83
C PRO A 6 -35.99 -4.83 11.78
N PRO A 7 -35.17 -5.88 11.52
CA PRO A 7 -34.08 -6.24 12.39
C PRO A 7 -33.26 -4.98 12.66
N GLU A 8 -33.15 -4.61 13.94
CA GLU A 8 -32.40 -3.44 14.38
C GLU A 8 -31.02 -3.53 13.71
N GLU A 9 -30.70 -2.51 12.90
CA GLU A 9 -29.31 -2.36 12.42
C GLU A 9 -28.39 -2.56 13.63
N PRO A 10 -27.36 -3.40 13.56
CA PRO A 10 -26.49 -3.65 14.70
C PRO A 10 -26.06 -2.29 15.24
N GLY A 11 -26.51 -1.98 16.45
CA GLY A 11 -26.31 -0.67 17.07
C GLY A 11 -24.82 -0.33 17.06
N PRO A 12 -24.45 0.96 17.01
CA PRO A 12 -23.07 1.36 16.98
C PRO A 12 -22.32 0.65 18.10
N LEU A 13 -21.17 0.05 17.79
CA LEU A 13 -20.34 -0.63 18.77
C LEU A 13 -20.33 0.18 20.07
N GLY A 14 -20.81 -0.41 21.17
CA GLY A 14 -21.04 0.23 22.47
C GLY A 14 -19.75 0.72 23.16
N GLY A 15 -18.97 1.52 22.45
CA GLY A 15 -17.71 2.12 22.85
C GLY A 15 -17.80 3.65 22.86
N ARG A 16 -16.70 4.30 23.18
CA ARG A 16 -16.56 5.75 23.06
C ARG A 16 -16.11 6.09 21.64
N PRO A 17 -17.02 6.46 20.71
CA PRO A 17 -16.69 6.63 19.28
C PRO A 17 -15.57 7.66 19.07
N ILE A 18 -15.57 8.77 19.80
CA ILE A 18 -14.51 9.79 19.69
C ILE A 18 -13.13 9.19 20.02
N ALA A 19 -13.02 8.40 21.10
CA ALA A 19 -11.75 7.78 21.49
C ALA A 19 -11.30 6.72 20.48
N LEU A 20 -12.24 6.01 19.86
CA LEU A 20 -11.95 5.04 18.79
C LEU A 20 -11.40 5.76 17.56
N PHE A 21 -12.14 6.75 17.04
CA PHE A 21 -11.72 7.49 15.84
C PHE A 21 -10.39 8.24 16.05
N ALA A 22 -10.22 8.89 17.21
CA ALA A 22 -8.99 9.60 17.52
C ALA A 22 -7.80 8.65 17.72
N GLY A 23 -7.96 7.57 18.51
CA GLY A 23 -6.86 6.66 18.82
C GLY A 23 -6.43 5.79 17.64
N VAL A 24 -7.40 5.17 16.96
CA VAL A 24 -7.12 4.32 15.79
C VAL A 24 -6.70 5.19 14.58
N GLY A 25 -7.29 6.39 14.42
CA GLY A 25 -6.89 7.35 13.40
C GLY A 25 -5.48 7.86 13.61
N LEU A 26 -5.11 8.24 14.83
CA LEU A 26 -3.74 8.65 15.15
C LEU A 26 -2.74 7.53 14.89
N ALA A 27 -3.05 6.28 15.24
CA ALA A 27 -2.20 5.13 14.96
C ALA A 27 -1.97 4.92 13.46
N LEU A 28 -3.04 5.02 12.64
CA LEU A 28 -2.95 4.93 11.18
C LEU A 28 -2.12 6.08 10.59
N ALA A 29 -2.33 7.30 11.09
CA ALA A 29 -1.58 8.49 10.67
C ALA A 29 -0.09 8.36 10.98
N LEU A 30 0.28 7.88 12.18
CA LEU A 30 1.67 7.69 12.58
C LEU A 30 2.37 6.64 11.71
N GLY A 31 1.73 5.49 11.47
CA GLY A 31 2.31 4.47 10.59
C GLY A 31 2.55 5.01 9.17
N SER A 32 1.61 5.77 8.62
CA SER A 32 1.78 6.38 7.29
C SER A 32 2.87 7.46 7.30
N PHE A 33 2.93 8.29 8.33
CA PHE A 33 3.94 9.33 8.51
C PHE A 33 5.36 8.76 8.62
N GLU A 34 5.58 7.77 9.48
CA GLU A 34 6.89 7.14 9.67
C GLU A 34 7.34 6.35 8.43
N GLY A 35 6.39 5.71 7.74
CA GLY A 35 6.68 5.03 6.48
C GLY A 35 7.18 5.97 5.39
N ALA A 36 6.57 7.15 5.25
CA ALA A 36 6.92 8.11 4.22
C ALA A 36 8.03 9.09 4.66
N GLY A 37 8.07 9.46 5.95
CA GLY A 37 9.03 10.43 6.48
C GLY A 37 10.49 10.04 6.27
N VAL A 38 10.77 8.74 6.24
CA VAL A 38 12.12 8.23 5.97
C VAL A 38 12.60 8.50 4.54
N GLN A 39 11.70 8.72 3.58
CA GLN A 39 12.06 8.94 2.17
C GLN A 39 12.95 10.18 1.92
N ALA A 40 12.86 11.20 2.77
CA ALA A 40 13.65 12.43 2.65
C ALA A 40 14.80 12.52 3.66
N ILE A 41 15.18 11.42 4.32
CA ILE A 41 16.18 11.48 5.40
C ILE A 41 17.26 10.40 5.32
N PHE A 42 17.36 9.68 4.20
CA PHE A 42 18.39 8.65 4.05
C PHE A 42 19.81 9.13 4.32
N PRO A 43 20.25 10.32 3.83
CA PRO A 43 21.59 10.83 4.12
C PRO A 43 21.82 11.06 5.63
N TYR A 44 20.80 11.54 6.34
CA TYR A 44 20.86 11.78 7.79
C TYR A 44 20.92 10.47 8.58
N ILE A 45 20.17 9.45 8.16
CA ILE A 45 20.24 8.10 8.76
C ILE A 45 21.62 7.50 8.47
N GLY A 46 22.11 7.61 7.23
CA GLY A 46 23.44 7.13 6.83
C GLY A 46 24.55 7.76 7.65
N GLY A 47 24.56 9.08 7.78
CA GLY A 47 25.52 9.82 8.62
C GLY A 47 25.43 9.43 10.09
N GLY A 48 24.23 9.35 10.64
CA GLY A 48 24.04 9.02 12.07
C GLY A 48 24.30 7.56 12.45
N LEU A 49 24.29 6.64 11.48
CA LEU A 49 24.64 5.22 11.65
C LEU A 49 26.01 4.86 11.09
N ALA A 50 26.81 5.85 10.67
CA ALA A 50 28.11 5.67 10.03
C ALA A 50 28.06 4.68 8.85
N THR A 51 27.05 4.84 7.97
CA THR A 51 26.83 3.98 6.79
C THR A 51 26.50 4.84 5.56
N SER A 52 26.51 4.24 4.37
CA SER A 52 26.15 4.96 3.14
C SER A 52 24.65 5.26 3.07
N SER A 53 24.26 6.33 2.33
CA SER A 53 22.85 6.64 2.03
C SER A 53 22.13 5.48 1.36
N TYR A 54 22.83 4.72 0.51
CA TYR A 54 22.30 3.51 -0.13
C TYR A 54 21.92 2.43 0.89
N ARG A 55 22.75 2.17 1.91
CA ARG A 55 22.40 1.23 2.99
C ARG A 55 21.30 1.78 3.90
N ALA A 56 21.24 3.09 4.06
CA ALA A 56 20.17 3.74 4.81
C ALA A 56 18.79 3.53 4.13
N LEU A 57 18.72 3.37 2.81
CA LEU A 57 17.51 3.03 2.08
C LEU A 57 16.88 1.71 2.57
N TRP A 58 17.68 0.75 3.08
CA TRP A 58 17.15 -0.50 3.63
C TRP A 58 16.20 -0.26 4.80
N THR A 59 16.31 0.86 5.49
CA THR A 59 15.38 1.21 6.58
C THR A 59 13.95 1.42 6.06
N LEU A 60 13.78 1.91 4.84
CA LEU A 60 12.49 2.01 4.18
C LEU A 60 12.02 0.63 3.67
N THR A 61 12.89 -0.09 2.95
CA THR A 61 12.52 -1.37 2.32
C THR A 61 12.13 -2.41 3.36
N TYR A 62 12.86 -2.49 4.49
CA TYR A 62 12.49 -3.35 5.61
C TYR A 62 11.13 -2.96 6.22
N TYR A 63 10.86 -1.69 6.39
CA TYR A 63 9.55 -1.22 6.85
C TYR A 63 8.43 -1.66 5.90
N VAL A 64 8.58 -1.44 4.59
CA VAL A 64 7.54 -1.72 3.59
C VAL A 64 7.29 -3.23 3.44
N VAL A 65 8.33 -4.07 3.44
CA VAL A 65 8.17 -5.54 3.42
C VAL A 65 7.37 -6.01 4.63
N HIS A 66 7.74 -5.55 5.82
CA HIS A 66 7.05 -5.95 7.04
C HIS A 66 5.65 -5.34 7.15
N TRP A 67 5.44 -4.16 6.56
CA TRP A 67 4.10 -3.61 6.40
C TRP A 67 3.21 -4.54 5.56
N ALA A 68 3.70 -5.01 4.41
CA ALA A 68 2.97 -5.98 3.60
C ALA A 68 2.67 -7.28 4.37
N LEU A 69 3.65 -7.81 5.12
CA LEU A 69 3.47 -8.98 5.99
C LEU A 69 2.44 -8.74 7.10
N GLY A 70 2.45 -7.55 7.72
CA GLY A 70 1.48 -7.15 8.73
C GLY A 70 0.04 -7.20 8.23
N ILE A 71 -0.21 -6.79 6.97
CA ILE A 71 -1.52 -6.88 6.33
C ILE A 71 -2.04 -8.33 6.32
N THR A 72 -1.17 -9.31 6.04
CA THR A 72 -1.56 -10.73 5.98
C THR A 72 -1.92 -11.33 7.34
N LEU A 73 -1.39 -10.76 8.43
CA LEU A 73 -1.64 -11.23 9.79
C LEU A 73 -2.98 -10.76 10.37
N MET A 74 -3.58 -9.68 9.80
CA MET A 74 -4.77 -9.05 10.37
C MET A 74 -5.97 -10.00 10.48
N PRO A 75 -6.39 -10.76 9.43
CA PRO A 75 -7.57 -11.61 9.53
C PRO A 75 -7.43 -12.67 10.63
N TRP A 76 -6.28 -13.34 10.70
CA TRP A 76 -6.03 -14.35 11.73
C TRP A 76 -5.96 -13.75 13.13
N SER A 77 -5.24 -12.64 13.31
CA SER A 77 -5.06 -12.01 14.62
C SER A 77 -6.38 -11.52 15.20
N THR A 78 -7.27 -10.97 14.37
CA THR A 78 -8.59 -10.50 14.80
C THR A 78 -9.53 -11.64 15.14
N LEU A 79 -9.52 -12.74 14.39
CA LEU A 79 -10.30 -13.94 14.71
C LEU A 79 -9.81 -14.62 16.00
N ARG A 80 -8.48 -14.67 16.21
CA ARG A 80 -7.88 -15.38 17.34
C ARG A 80 -7.93 -14.61 18.65
N PHE A 81 -7.64 -13.31 18.60
CA PHE A 81 -7.47 -12.48 19.81
C PHE A 81 -8.58 -11.45 20.01
N GLY A 82 -9.43 -11.24 18.98
CA GLY A 82 -10.40 -10.15 18.92
C GLY A 82 -9.73 -8.83 18.49
N ARG A 83 -10.55 -7.91 17.95
CA ARG A 83 -10.07 -6.64 17.35
C ARG A 83 -9.26 -5.78 18.34
N ARG A 84 -9.69 -5.72 19.61
CA ARG A 84 -9.02 -4.90 20.62
C ARG A 84 -7.60 -5.40 20.94
N ARG A 85 -7.43 -6.71 21.17
CA ARG A 85 -6.10 -7.28 21.46
C ARG A 85 -5.19 -7.25 20.23
N ALA A 86 -5.75 -7.49 19.03
CA ALA A 86 -5.01 -7.33 17.78
C ALA A 86 -4.51 -5.90 17.60
N PHE A 87 -5.34 -4.89 17.86
CA PHE A 87 -4.93 -3.49 17.87
C PHE A 87 -3.81 -3.24 18.89
N GLN A 88 -3.97 -3.67 20.13
CA GLN A 88 -2.96 -3.47 21.18
C GLN A 88 -1.62 -4.15 20.82
N GLY A 89 -1.66 -5.37 20.29
CA GLY A 89 -0.46 -6.08 19.83
C GLY A 89 0.28 -5.35 18.71
N ALA A 90 -0.46 -4.84 17.71
CA ALA A 90 0.11 -4.02 16.65
C ALA A 90 0.74 -2.75 17.18
N MET A 91 0.07 -2.08 18.15
CA MET A 91 0.56 -0.87 18.79
C MET A 91 1.82 -1.12 19.63
N TYR A 92 1.89 -2.22 20.37
CA TYR A 92 3.10 -2.59 21.12
C TYR A 92 4.28 -2.84 20.18
N LEU A 93 4.07 -3.55 19.06
CA LEU A 93 5.12 -3.77 18.06
C LEU A 93 5.61 -2.44 17.48
N ALA A 94 4.70 -1.58 16.99
CA ALA A 94 5.07 -0.30 16.40
C ALA A 94 5.78 0.61 17.41
N THR A 95 5.23 0.77 18.63
CA THR A 95 5.84 1.61 19.68
C THR A 95 7.22 1.11 20.09
N THR A 96 7.40 -0.21 20.28
CA THR A 96 8.70 -0.77 20.66
C THR A 96 9.73 -0.58 19.54
N GLY A 97 9.33 -0.80 18.29
CA GLY A 97 10.18 -0.51 17.13
C GLY A 97 10.59 0.96 17.10
N CYS A 98 9.64 1.87 17.25
CA CYS A 98 9.89 3.31 17.27
C CYS A 98 10.86 3.74 18.41
N VAL A 99 10.70 3.18 19.61
CA VAL A 99 11.64 3.41 20.71
C VAL A 99 13.05 2.93 20.34
N LEU A 100 13.18 1.72 19.78
CA LEU A 100 14.47 1.21 19.35
C LEU A 100 15.09 2.08 18.25
N SER A 101 14.32 2.56 17.27
CA SER A 101 14.76 3.47 16.23
C SER A 101 15.29 4.79 16.77
N ALA A 102 14.64 5.33 17.83
CA ALA A 102 15.03 6.59 18.44
C ALA A 102 16.40 6.54 19.14
N PHE A 103 16.78 5.38 19.71
CA PHE A 103 17.98 5.26 20.53
C PHE A 103 19.14 4.48 19.87
N THR A 104 18.90 3.76 18.79
CA THR A 104 19.94 2.92 18.19
C THR A 104 21.03 3.72 17.47
N HIS A 105 22.25 3.16 17.49
CA HIS A 105 23.42 3.62 16.73
C HIS A 105 23.91 2.52 15.77
N ASN A 106 23.18 1.41 15.69
CA ASN A 106 23.54 0.24 14.89
C ASN A 106 22.51 0.01 13.78
N LEU A 107 22.99 -0.11 12.53
CA LEU A 107 22.12 -0.33 11.36
C LEU A 107 21.25 -1.59 11.52
N TRP A 108 21.80 -2.69 12.02
CA TRP A 108 21.05 -3.94 12.16
C TRP A 108 19.90 -3.84 13.17
N VAL A 109 20.15 -3.15 14.30
CA VAL A 109 19.10 -2.86 15.29
C VAL A 109 18.05 -1.94 14.66
N MET A 110 18.47 -0.95 13.87
CA MET A 110 17.57 -0.07 13.12
C MET A 110 16.69 -0.87 12.14
N LEU A 111 17.25 -1.85 11.41
CA LEU A 111 16.47 -2.69 10.50
C LEU A 111 15.43 -3.54 11.23
N VAL A 112 15.82 -4.14 12.38
CA VAL A 112 14.88 -4.89 13.22
C VAL A 112 13.78 -3.97 13.76
N SER A 113 14.12 -2.77 14.21
CA SER A 113 13.12 -1.81 14.70
C SER A 113 12.14 -1.39 13.59
N ARG A 114 12.64 -1.12 12.38
CA ARG A 114 11.82 -0.82 11.20
C ARG A 114 10.92 -2.00 10.80
N ALA A 115 11.40 -3.23 10.95
CA ALA A 115 10.59 -4.43 10.76
C ALA A 115 9.42 -4.51 11.75
N MET A 116 9.68 -4.23 13.04
CA MET A 116 8.63 -4.21 14.08
C MET A 116 7.59 -3.09 13.82
N GLU A 117 8.05 -1.89 13.50
CA GLU A 117 7.17 -0.77 13.13
C GLU A 117 6.30 -1.12 11.92
N GLY A 118 6.93 -1.66 10.86
CA GLY A 118 6.24 -2.07 9.64
C GLY A 118 5.17 -3.13 9.89
N LEU A 119 5.48 -4.19 10.65
CA LEU A 119 4.50 -5.23 11.02
C LEU A 119 3.30 -4.64 11.77
N GLY A 120 3.56 -3.77 12.76
CA GLY A 120 2.51 -3.11 13.52
C GLY A 120 1.64 -2.22 12.64
N ALA A 121 2.26 -1.33 11.87
CA ALA A 121 1.56 -0.41 10.97
C ALA A 121 0.76 -1.16 9.88
N GLY A 122 1.33 -2.24 9.32
CA GLY A 122 0.65 -3.06 8.31
C GLY A 122 -0.63 -3.71 8.81
N LEU A 123 -0.61 -4.23 10.04
CA LEU A 123 -1.79 -4.81 10.68
C LEU A 123 -2.87 -3.74 10.94
N LEU A 124 -2.45 -2.51 11.29
CA LEU A 124 -3.38 -1.41 11.59
C LEU A 124 -4.18 -0.94 10.37
N VAL A 125 -3.65 -1.02 9.14
CA VAL A 125 -4.33 -0.51 7.94
C VAL A 125 -5.71 -1.16 7.72
N PRO A 126 -5.83 -2.49 7.51
CA PRO A 126 -7.15 -3.10 7.33
C PRO A 126 -7.96 -3.15 8.63
N LEU A 127 -7.30 -3.23 9.79
CA LEU A 127 -7.98 -3.24 11.09
C LEU A 127 -8.69 -1.91 11.37
N SER A 128 -8.02 -0.77 11.11
CA SER A 128 -8.61 0.56 11.30
C SER A 128 -9.85 0.76 10.43
N GLN A 129 -9.78 0.37 9.16
CA GLN A 129 -10.92 0.45 8.25
C GLN A 129 -12.12 -0.38 8.76
N SER A 130 -11.86 -1.62 9.18
CA SER A 130 -12.92 -2.49 9.72
C SER A 130 -13.54 -1.94 11.01
N LEU A 131 -12.73 -1.34 11.90
CA LEU A 131 -13.20 -0.73 13.13
C LEU A 131 -14.05 0.51 12.88
N PHE A 132 -13.64 1.38 11.95
CA PHE A 132 -14.39 2.59 11.62
C PHE A 132 -15.73 2.28 10.96
N LEU A 133 -15.76 1.33 10.02
CA LEU A 133 -17.00 0.90 9.37
C LEU A 133 -17.95 0.24 10.38
N ALA A 134 -17.44 -0.61 11.26
CA ALA A 134 -18.26 -1.27 12.28
C ALA A 134 -18.80 -0.32 13.37
N ALA A 135 -18.13 0.82 13.59
CA ALA A 135 -18.56 1.83 14.57
C ALA A 135 -19.59 2.83 14.00
N THR A 136 -19.96 2.72 12.72
CA THR A 136 -20.73 3.75 12.03
C THR A 136 -21.88 3.12 11.24
N PRO A 137 -23.09 3.75 11.24
CA PRO A 137 -24.22 3.29 10.44
C PRO A 137 -23.89 3.28 8.93
N SER A 138 -24.45 2.30 8.19
CA SER A 138 -24.14 2.04 6.77
C SER A 138 -24.31 3.28 5.87
N ARG A 139 -25.30 4.12 6.16
CA ARG A 139 -25.54 5.40 5.44
C ARG A 139 -24.36 6.39 5.50
N ARG A 140 -23.46 6.27 6.46
CA ARG A 140 -22.27 7.13 6.65
C ARG A 140 -20.95 6.49 6.23
N HIS A 141 -20.96 5.27 5.72
CA HIS A 141 -19.73 4.55 5.34
C HIS A 141 -18.89 5.29 4.30
N GLY A 142 -19.54 6.06 3.40
CA GLY A 142 -18.82 6.93 2.45
C GLY A 142 -17.95 7.97 3.16
N LEU A 143 -18.52 8.71 4.13
CA LEU A 143 -17.79 9.71 4.91
C LEU A 143 -16.65 9.08 5.73
N VAL A 144 -16.89 7.91 6.31
CA VAL A 144 -15.89 7.16 7.07
C VAL A 144 -14.72 6.71 6.19
N THR A 145 -15.02 6.30 4.97
CA THR A 145 -13.97 5.91 3.99
C THR A 145 -13.12 7.11 3.59
N VAL A 146 -13.73 8.29 3.38
CA VAL A 146 -13.01 9.54 3.13
C VAL A 146 -12.14 9.92 4.33
N PHE A 147 -12.69 9.86 5.55
CA PHE A 147 -11.92 10.10 6.78
C PHE A 147 -10.72 9.16 6.89
N TRP A 148 -10.93 7.85 6.70
CA TRP A 148 -9.86 6.84 6.75
C TRP A 148 -8.78 7.12 5.71
N SER A 149 -9.17 7.40 4.46
CA SER A 149 -8.23 7.70 3.38
C SER A 149 -7.43 8.97 3.66
N THR A 150 -8.09 10.05 4.11
CA THR A 150 -7.42 11.31 4.45
C THR A 150 -6.46 11.15 5.62
N THR A 151 -6.86 10.39 6.64
CA THR A 151 -6.02 10.08 7.81
C THR A 151 -4.76 9.30 7.44
N MET A 152 -4.80 8.50 6.39
CA MET A 152 -3.65 7.78 5.86
C MET A 152 -2.82 8.64 4.90
N LEU A 153 -3.46 9.32 3.94
CA LEU A 153 -2.78 10.00 2.84
C LEU A 153 -2.14 11.34 3.25
N LEU A 154 -2.83 12.13 4.09
CA LEU A 154 -2.30 13.43 4.51
C LEU A 154 -0.95 13.30 5.24
N PRO A 155 -0.81 12.45 6.29
CA PRO A 155 0.49 12.26 6.94
C PRO A 155 1.53 11.61 6.02
N PHE A 156 1.10 10.77 5.08
CA PHE A 156 1.99 10.19 4.09
C PHE A 156 2.67 11.26 3.22
N PHE A 157 1.90 12.23 2.68
CA PHE A 157 2.47 13.29 1.84
C PHE A 157 3.20 14.38 2.63
N MET A 158 2.82 14.62 3.88
CA MET A 158 3.53 15.55 4.77
C MET A 158 4.78 14.95 5.40
N GLY A 159 4.83 13.63 5.51
CA GLY A 159 5.89 12.89 6.19
C GLY A 159 7.30 13.28 5.74
N PRO A 160 7.61 13.27 4.45
CA PRO A 160 8.94 13.62 3.94
C PRO A 160 9.37 15.04 4.31
N ALA A 161 8.48 16.04 4.18
CA ALA A 161 8.81 17.43 4.52
C ALA A 161 9.01 17.61 6.04
N VAL A 162 8.09 17.08 6.85
CA VAL A 162 8.19 17.17 8.32
C VAL A 162 9.37 16.33 8.82
N GLY A 163 9.55 15.12 8.27
CA GLY A 163 10.67 14.25 8.59
C GLY A 163 12.01 14.88 8.25
N GLY A 164 12.12 15.48 7.06
CA GLY A 164 13.29 16.24 6.65
C GLY A 164 13.58 17.44 7.55
N TRP A 165 12.55 18.21 7.93
CA TRP A 165 12.69 19.31 8.89
C TRP A 165 13.21 18.83 10.25
N LEU A 166 12.63 17.78 10.80
CA LEU A 166 13.08 17.21 12.07
C LEU A 166 14.52 16.68 11.98
N ALA A 167 14.87 16.03 10.88
CA ALA A 167 16.21 15.50 10.69
C ALA A 167 17.28 16.61 10.56
N THR A 168 16.94 17.73 9.91
CA THR A 168 17.86 18.88 9.77
C THR A 168 18.04 19.65 11.06
N THR A 169 17.03 19.70 11.94
CA THR A 169 17.07 20.48 13.20
C THR A 169 17.64 19.71 14.38
N GLY A 170 17.31 18.41 14.50
CA GLY A 170 17.70 17.61 15.68
C GLY A 170 18.17 16.18 15.35
N GLY A 171 18.46 15.93 14.06
CA GLY A 171 18.88 14.62 13.60
C GLY A 171 17.72 13.64 13.38
N TYR A 172 17.98 12.57 12.63
CA TYR A 172 16.94 11.60 12.23
C TYR A 172 16.21 10.92 13.41
N ARG A 173 16.88 10.81 14.57
CA ARG A 173 16.30 10.22 15.79
C ARG A 173 15.12 11.00 16.35
N LEU A 174 15.10 12.32 16.09
CA LEU A 174 14.04 13.19 16.58
C LEU A 174 12.67 12.80 16.01
N ILE A 175 12.63 12.28 14.77
CA ILE A 175 11.40 11.80 14.15
C ILE A 175 10.78 10.69 15.02
N PHE A 176 11.58 9.66 15.32
CA PHE A 176 11.11 8.53 16.13
C PHE A 176 10.86 8.93 17.57
N GLY A 177 11.72 9.75 18.16
CA GLY A 177 11.58 10.21 19.55
C GLY A 177 10.30 11.00 19.79
N LEU A 178 9.88 11.84 18.85
CA LEU A 178 8.64 12.62 18.94
C LEU A 178 7.38 11.79 18.66
N THR A 179 7.49 10.74 17.85
CA THR A 179 6.34 9.87 17.57
C THR A 179 6.05 8.86 18.68
N VAL A 180 7.03 8.47 19.51
CA VAL A 180 6.82 7.56 20.66
C VAL A 180 5.67 8.01 21.59
N PRO A 181 5.64 9.26 22.13
CA PRO A 181 4.53 9.68 22.97
C PRO A 181 3.19 9.68 22.24
N LEU A 182 3.18 9.97 20.93
CA LEU A 182 1.97 9.93 20.13
C LEU A 182 1.47 8.49 19.93
N TRP A 183 2.37 7.52 19.75
CA TRP A 183 2.03 6.10 19.73
C TRP A 183 1.40 5.64 21.06
N LEU A 184 1.93 6.09 22.19
CA LEU A 184 1.37 5.79 23.53
C LEU A 184 -0.02 6.41 23.71
N VAL A 185 -0.23 7.65 23.25
CA VAL A 185 -1.54 8.31 23.26
C VAL A 185 -2.53 7.54 22.36
N ALA A 186 -2.12 7.14 21.17
CA ALA A 186 -2.94 6.35 20.26
C ALA A 186 -3.33 4.99 20.86
N LEU A 187 -2.38 4.30 21.51
CA LEU A 187 -2.62 3.04 22.23
C LEU A 187 -3.66 3.23 23.36
N TRP A 188 -3.51 4.28 24.15
CA TRP A 188 -4.40 4.58 25.26
C TRP A 188 -5.83 4.92 24.79
N LEU A 189 -5.96 5.83 23.79
CA LEU A 189 -7.25 6.22 23.24
C LEU A 189 -7.94 5.05 22.53
N GLY A 190 -7.25 4.38 21.59
CA GLY A 190 -7.78 3.25 20.84
C GLY A 190 -8.14 2.07 21.75
N GLY A 191 -7.29 1.78 22.76
CA GLY A 191 -7.57 0.76 23.77
C GLY A 191 -8.82 1.04 24.61
N ARG A 192 -9.22 2.32 24.78
CA ARG A 192 -10.47 2.73 25.44
C ARG A 192 -11.65 2.81 24.50
N GLY A 193 -11.41 3.16 23.24
CA GLY A 193 -12.45 3.31 22.22
C GLY A 193 -12.96 1.97 21.68
N ILE A 194 -12.09 0.97 21.57
CA ILE A 194 -12.48 -0.35 21.05
C ILE A 194 -13.21 -1.15 22.15
N PRO A 195 -14.44 -1.63 21.92
CA PRO A 195 -15.22 -2.37 22.90
C PRO A 195 -14.51 -3.64 23.39
N LYS A 196 -14.76 -3.99 24.65
CA LYS A 196 -14.24 -5.22 25.27
C LYS A 196 -15.06 -6.48 24.89
N THR A 197 -16.20 -6.30 24.29
CA THR A 197 -17.31 -7.27 24.21
C THR A 197 -17.13 -8.36 23.14
N GLU A 198 -16.07 -8.28 22.32
CA GLU A 198 -15.77 -9.38 21.41
C GLU A 198 -15.04 -10.48 22.19
N SER A 199 -15.80 -11.45 22.71
CA SER A 199 -15.20 -12.71 23.16
C SER A 199 -14.66 -13.41 21.92
N PRO A 200 -13.32 -13.58 21.78
CA PRO A 200 -12.79 -14.31 20.65
C PRO A 200 -13.35 -15.73 20.70
N SER A 201 -13.95 -16.17 19.61
CA SER A 201 -14.31 -17.57 19.45
C SER A 201 -13.02 -18.38 19.27
N MET A 202 -12.34 -18.67 20.39
CA MET A 202 -11.11 -19.44 20.39
C MET A 202 -11.27 -20.82 19.71
N GLN A 203 -12.50 -21.33 19.65
CA GLN A 203 -12.82 -22.61 19.00
C GLN A 203 -13.03 -22.47 17.49
N ALA A 204 -13.40 -21.28 16.99
CA ALA A 204 -13.67 -21.04 15.56
C ALA A 204 -12.48 -20.44 14.80
N ALA A 205 -11.43 -19.97 15.48
CA ALA A 205 -10.26 -19.43 14.80
C ALA A 205 -9.44 -20.56 14.16
N PRO A 206 -9.18 -20.51 12.84
CA PRO A 206 -8.32 -21.48 12.18
C PRO A 206 -6.91 -21.45 12.79
N ARG A 207 -6.24 -22.60 12.77
CA ARG A 207 -4.83 -22.68 13.19
C ARG A 207 -3.99 -21.76 12.30
N PHE A 208 -3.09 -21.00 12.92
CA PHE A 208 -2.17 -20.16 12.16
C PHE A 208 -1.25 -21.02 11.29
N ASP A 209 -1.14 -20.68 10.03
CA ASP A 209 -0.23 -21.35 9.11
C ASP A 209 1.22 -20.85 9.32
N VAL A 210 1.85 -21.36 10.40
CA VAL A 210 3.22 -20.98 10.78
C VAL A 210 4.21 -21.30 9.65
N VAL A 211 4.05 -22.46 9.01
CA VAL A 211 4.96 -22.88 7.93
C VAL A 211 4.78 -21.99 6.70
N GLY A 212 3.54 -21.72 6.31
CA GLY A 212 3.25 -20.80 5.20
C GLY A 212 3.79 -19.40 5.48
N PHE A 213 3.61 -18.89 6.70
CA PHE A 213 4.14 -17.58 7.08
C PHE A 213 5.69 -17.56 7.09
N ALA A 214 6.33 -18.60 7.61
CA ALA A 214 7.79 -18.70 7.62
C ALA A 214 8.38 -18.76 6.19
N LEU A 215 7.75 -19.52 5.29
CA LEU A 215 8.14 -19.59 3.87
C LEU A 215 7.96 -18.24 3.17
N LEU A 216 6.81 -17.58 3.40
CA LEU A 216 6.55 -16.24 2.85
C LEU A 216 7.57 -15.23 3.37
N TYR A 217 7.81 -15.22 4.69
CA TYR A 217 8.78 -14.33 5.33
C TYR A 217 10.21 -14.57 4.80
N ALA A 218 10.68 -15.81 4.82
CA ALA A 218 12.03 -16.14 4.34
C ALA A 218 12.20 -15.80 2.85
N GLY A 219 11.21 -16.14 2.03
CA GLY A 219 11.23 -15.85 0.60
C GLY A 219 11.24 -14.35 0.29
N LEU A 220 10.41 -13.55 0.98
CA LEU A 220 10.38 -12.10 0.81
C LEU A 220 11.66 -11.44 1.32
N MET A 221 12.20 -11.87 2.46
CA MET A 221 13.45 -11.33 3.00
C MET A 221 14.65 -11.67 2.10
N ALA A 222 14.72 -12.91 1.59
CA ALA A 222 15.75 -13.28 0.65
C ALA A 222 15.64 -12.50 -0.67
N LEU A 223 14.43 -12.34 -1.21
CA LEU A 223 14.18 -11.51 -2.38
C LEU A 223 14.57 -10.05 -2.13
N GLN A 224 14.27 -9.52 -0.93
CA GLN A 224 14.65 -8.17 -0.56
C GLN A 224 16.17 -7.99 -0.50
N VAL A 225 16.89 -8.96 0.07
CA VAL A 225 18.37 -8.96 0.08
C VAL A 225 18.92 -8.96 -1.35
N VAL A 226 18.35 -9.76 -2.25
CA VAL A 226 18.75 -9.77 -3.67
C VAL A 226 18.54 -8.41 -4.31
N LEU A 227 17.39 -7.80 -4.07
CA LEU A 227 17.04 -6.51 -4.64
C LEU A 227 17.94 -5.38 -4.09
N ASP A 228 18.12 -5.31 -2.77
CA ASP A 228 18.86 -4.23 -2.12
C ASP A 228 20.38 -4.34 -2.28
N GLN A 229 20.90 -5.56 -2.30
CA GLN A 229 22.36 -5.79 -2.30
C GLN A 229 22.91 -6.29 -3.64
N GLY A 230 22.02 -6.65 -4.58
CA GLY A 230 22.43 -7.19 -5.88
C GLY A 230 23.41 -6.28 -6.63
N GLU A 231 23.13 -4.99 -6.67
CA GLU A 231 23.98 -4.01 -7.37
C GLU A 231 25.38 -3.91 -6.74
N GLN A 232 25.46 -3.86 -5.41
CA GLN A 232 26.74 -3.74 -4.70
C GLN A 232 27.63 -4.98 -4.85
N HIS A 233 27.01 -6.16 -4.98
CA HIS A 233 27.72 -7.44 -5.08
C HIS A 233 27.89 -7.94 -6.53
N GLY A 234 27.52 -7.16 -7.53
CA GLY A 234 27.62 -7.54 -8.94
C GLY A 234 26.63 -8.62 -9.35
N TRP A 235 25.46 -8.70 -8.69
CA TRP A 235 24.36 -9.63 -9.01
C TRP A 235 24.82 -11.11 -9.05
N TRP A 236 24.60 -11.77 -10.17
CA TRP A 236 24.88 -13.21 -10.36
C TRP A 236 26.37 -13.61 -10.27
N TYR A 237 27.30 -12.64 -10.26
CA TYR A 237 28.73 -12.93 -10.03
C TYR A 237 29.02 -13.24 -8.55
N SER A 238 28.19 -12.77 -7.62
CA SER A 238 28.31 -13.06 -6.20
C SER A 238 27.63 -14.39 -5.83
N ALA A 239 28.34 -15.30 -5.14
CA ALA A 239 27.75 -16.51 -4.58
C ALA A 239 26.63 -16.17 -3.60
N PHE A 240 26.83 -15.16 -2.75
CA PHE A 240 25.84 -14.71 -1.78
C PHE A 240 24.50 -14.32 -2.43
N ILE A 241 24.52 -13.55 -3.54
CA ILE A 241 23.30 -13.14 -4.24
C ILE A 241 22.65 -14.32 -4.97
N ARG A 242 23.44 -15.25 -5.53
CA ARG A 242 22.91 -16.49 -6.12
C ARG A 242 22.19 -17.33 -5.07
N ASP A 243 22.82 -17.57 -3.92
CA ASP A 243 22.24 -18.38 -2.84
C ASP A 243 20.96 -17.72 -2.29
N ALA A 244 21.00 -16.40 -2.05
CA ALA A 244 19.80 -15.65 -1.65
C ALA A 244 18.68 -15.75 -2.70
N SER A 245 19.02 -15.73 -4.01
CA SER A 245 18.03 -15.88 -5.07
C SER A 245 17.41 -17.27 -5.10
N PHE A 246 18.21 -18.34 -4.89
CA PHE A 246 17.67 -19.69 -4.77
C PHE A 246 16.73 -19.80 -3.55
N VAL A 247 17.14 -19.29 -2.39
CA VAL A 247 16.29 -19.27 -1.19
C VAL A 247 14.98 -18.50 -1.46
N ALA A 248 15.07 -17.34 -2.13
CA ALA A 248 13.89 -16.55 -2.48
C ALA A 248 12.92 -17.34 -3.37
N VAL A 249 13.42 -17.92 -4.46
CA VAL A 249 12.61 -18.67 -5.43
C VAL A 249 12.02 -19.92 -4.76
N ASP A 250 12.81 -20.71 -4.05
CA ASP A 250 12.36 -21.96 -3.42
C ASP A 250 11.32 -21.68 -2.34
N CYS A 251 11.57 -20.71 -1.45
CA CYS A 251 10.62 -20.37 -0.38
C CYS A 251 9.31 -19.81 -0.93
N LEU A 252 9.35 -18.91 -1.93
CA LEU A 252 8.15 -18.36 -2.55
C LEU A 252 7.39 -19.40 -3.36
N TYR A 253 8.09 -20.31 -4.05
CA TYR A 253 7.47 -21.42 -4.76
C TYR A 253 6.77 -22.38 -3.79
N LEU A 254 7.47 -22.81 -2.73
CA LEU A 254 6.89 -23.67 -1.68
C LEU A 254 5.73 -23.00 -0.97
N PHE A 255 5.80 -21.69 -0.72
CA PHE A 255 4.68 -20.91 -0.19
C PHE A 255 3.48 -20.94 -1.13
N GLY A 256 3.67 -20.66 -2.42
CA GLY A 256 2.60 -20.68 -3.42
C GLY A 256 1.98 -22.08 -3.56
N TRP A 257 2.80 -23.13 -3.59
CA TRP A 257 2.36 -24.51 -3.62
C TRP A 257 1.54 -24.90 -2.36
N ARG A 258 2.00 -24.45 -1.19
CA ARG A 258 1.29 -24.66 0.08
C ARG A 258 -0.03 -23.86 0.11
N ALA A 259 -0.01 -22.59 -0.28
CA ALA A 259 -1.19 -21.73 -0.30
C ALA A 259 -2.29 -22.28 -1.22
N ALA A 260 -1.91 -22.94 -2.33
CA ALA A 260 -2.84 -23.59 -3.23
C ALA A 260 -3.53 -24.84 -2.62
N ARG A 261 -2.96 -25.45 -1.57
CA ARG A 261 -3.45 -26.67 -0.93
C ARG A 261 -3.98 -26.47 0.49
N ALA A 262 -3.66 -25.37 1.14
CA ALA A 262 -4.10 -25.07 2.49
C ALA A 262 -5.62 -24.77 2.52
N SER A 263 -6.31 -25.26 3.55
CA SER A 263 -7.72 -24.95 3.79
C SER A 263 -7.95 -23.46 4.13
N HIS A 264 -7.00 -22.85 4.83
CA HIS A 264 -7.02 -21.44 5.24
C HIS A 264 -5.69 -20.76 4.91
N PRO A 265 -5.39 -20.49 3.61
CA PRO A 265 -4.12 -19.88 3.22
C PRO A 265 -4.07 -18.42 3.66
N LEU A 266 -2.86 -17.93 3.96
CA LEU A 266 -2.61 -16.52 4.28
C LEU A 266 -2.95 -15.59 3.11
N LEU A 267 -2.63 -16.01 1.89
CA LEU A 267 -2.95 -15.33 0.64
C LEU A 267 -3.69 -16.29 -0.29
N GLN A 268 -4.72 -15.80 -0.94
CA GLN A 268 -5.60 -16.59 -1.80
C GLN A 268 -5.36 -16.25 -3.27
N PHE A 269 -4.47 -16.97 -3.93
CA PHE A 269 -4.11 -16.73 -5.32
C PHE A 269 -5.15 -17.19 -6.36
N HIS A 270 -6.17 -17.95 -5.96
CA HIS A 270 -7.22 -18.37 -6.90
C HIS A 270 -8.00 -17.19 -7.48
N PHE A 271 -8.04 -16.03 -6.80
CA PHE A 271 -8.65 -14.81 -7.34
C PHE A 271 -7.96 -14.29 -8.62
N LEU A 272 -6.68 -14.63 -8.82
CA LEU A 272 -5.96 -14.28 -10.05
C LEU A 272 -6.53 -14.94 -11.32
N ARG A 273 -7.47 -15.90 -11.20
CA ARG A 273 -8.21 -16.46 -12.33
C ARG A 273 -9.22 -15.48 -12.93
N HIS A 274 -9.70 -14.52 -12.14
CA HIS A 274 -10.60 -13.48 -12.60
C HIS A 274 -9.83 -12.40 -13.37
N ARG A 275 -10.30 -12.07 -14.58
CA ARG A 275 -9.59 -11.15 -15.46
C ARG A 275 -9.40 -9.76 -14.86
N ASN A 276 -10.48 -9.16 -14.36
CA ASN A 276 -10.41 -7.83 -13.74
C ASN A 276 -9.55 -7.84 -12.47
N TYR A 277 -9.51 -8.96 -11.75
CA TYR A 277 -8.71 -9.06 -10.54
C TYR A 277 -7.21 -9.02 -10.85
N TRP A 278 -6.68 -9.92 -11.69
CA TRP A 278 -5.25 -9.96 -11.96
C TRP A 278 -4.76 -8.74 -12.75
N LEU A 279 -5.55 -8.30 -13.75
CA LEU A 279 -5.16 -7.16 -14.59
C LEU A 279 -5.25 -5.84 -13.83
N GLY A 280 -6.34 -5.63 -13.08
CA GLY A 280 -6.49 -4.47 -12.22
C GLY A 280 -5.42 -4.40 -11.14
N LEU A 281 -5.08 -5.55 -10.54
CA LEU A 281 -4.02 -5.66 -9.55
C LEU A 281 -2.63 -5.37 -10.15
N LEU A 282 -2.34 -5.89 -11.35
CA LEU A 282 -1.10 -5.60 -12.07
C LEU A 282 -0.96 -4.09 -12.33
N LEU A 283 -2.01 -3.46 -12.84
CA LEU A 283 -2.02 -2.02 -13.11
C LEU A 283 -1.87 -1.22 -11.81
N LEU A 284 -2.62 -1.54 -10.76
CA LEU A 284 -2.53 -0.87 -9.47
C LEU A 284 -1.13 -1.01 -8.86
N SER A 285 -0.55 -2.21 -8.94
CA SER A 285 0.80 -2.50 -8.47
C SER A 285 1.86 -1.72 -9.26
N LEU A 286 1.73 -1.66 -10.59
CA LEU A 286 2.64 -0.89 -11.45
C LEU A 286 2.60 0.60 -11.13
N GLY A 287 1.39 1.20 -11.08
CA GLY A 287 1.24 2.62 -10.77
C GLY A 287 1.79 2.97 -9.39
N TRP A 288 1.54 2.12 -8.40
CA TRP A 288 2.04 2.29 -7.04
C TRP A 288 3.55 2.11 -6.93
N ALA A 289 4.12 1.12 -7.64
CA ALA A 289 5.56 0.88 -7.70
C ALA A 289 6.32 2.05 -8.33
N LEU A 290 5.83 2.57 -9.45
CA LEU A 290 6.41 3.75 -10.10
C LEU A 290 6.35 4.96 -9.17
N PHE A 291 5.19 5.22 -8.55
CA PHE A 291 5.02 6.35 -7.65
C PHE A 291 5.96 6.26 -6.44
N MET A 292 6.03 5.11 -5.76
CA MET A 292 6.89 4.93 -4.59
C MET A 292 8.38 5.06 -4.91
N GLY A 293 8.81 4.50 -6.04
CA GLY A 293 10.18 4.65 -6.50
C GLY A 293 10.55 6.12 -6.76
N TRP A 294 9.69 6.86 -7.43
CA TRP A 294 9.86 8.30 -7.65
C TRP A 294 9.83 9.12 -6.36
N ALA A 295 8.90 8.83 -5.48
CA ALA A 295 8.79 9.51 -4.18
C ALA A 295 10.04 9.32 -3.30
N SER A 296 10.81 8.24 -3.53
CA SER A 296 12.06 7.98 -2.81
C SER A 296 13.28 8.60 -3.47
N ILE A 297 13.34 8.62 -4.81
CA ILE A 297 14.53 9.04 -5.55
C ILE A 297 14.56 10.56 -5.76
N LEU A 298 13.41 11.19 -6.01
CA LEU A 298 13.36 12.61 -6.31
C LEU A 298 13.88 13.51 -5.16
N PRO A 299 13.50 13.29 -3.88
CA PRO A 299 14.10 14.02 -2.76
C PRO A 299 15.61 13.78 -2.64
N LEU A 300 16.05 12.52 -2.78
CA LEU A 300 17.47 12.17 -2.71
C LEU A 300 18.27 12.86 -3.81
N TRP A 301 17.77 12.85 -5.05
CA TRP A 301 18.41 13.58 -6.15
C TRP A 301 18.51 15.08 -5.87
N ALA A 302 17.46 15.69 -5.33
CA ALA A 302 17.46 17.12 -5.01
C ALA A 302 18.45 17.46 -3.88
N GLU A 303 18.59 16.60 -2.88
CA GLU A 303 19.59 16.77 -1.82
C GLU A 303 21.02 16.65 -2.35
N GLU A 304 21.30 15.63 -3.16
CA GLU A 304 22.66 15.37 -3.67
C GLU A 304 23.08 16.34 -4.78
N ASN A 305 22.15 16.80 -5.62
CA ASN A 305 22.50 17.56 -6.85
C ASN A 305 22.07 19.04 -6.83
N LEU A 306 21.01 19.41 -6.09
CA LEU A 306 20.57 20.80 -5.95
C LEU A 306 21.02 21.45 -4.64
N GLY A 307 21.67 20.68 -3.75
CA GLY A 307 22.08 21.15 -2.43
C GLY A 307 20.90 21.45 -1.49
N TYR A 308 19.72 20.85 -1.75
CA TYR A 308 18.58 20.95 -0.85
C TYR A 308 18.89 20.20 0.44
N ASN A 309 18.33 20.66 1.55
CA ASN A 309 18.31 19.87 2.78
C ASN A 309 17.07 18.96 2.81
N GLY A 310 17.00 18.07 3.78
CA GLY A 310 15.89 17.12 3.90
C GLY A 310 14.50 17.75 3.95
N PHE A 311 14.36 18.98 4.49
CA PHE A 311 13.09 19.71 4.46
C PHE A 311 12.68 20.08 3.02
N TRP A 312 13.56 20.69 2.26
CA TRP A 312 13.29 21.11 0.88
C TRP A 312 13.14 19.92 -0.06
N GLY A 313 13.95 18.85 0.15
CA GLY A 313 13.80 17.58 -0.57
C GLY A 313 12.44 16.94 -0.31
N GLY A 314 12.01 16.89 0.95
CA GLY A 314 10.70 16.37 1.34
C GLY A 314 9.53 17.24 0.85
N LEU A 315 9.73 18.56 0.76
CA LEU A 315 8.71 19.50 0.29
C LEU A 315 8.35 19.30 -1.18
N LEU A 316 9.23 18.66 -1.98
CA LEU A 316 8.93 18.27 -3.37
C LEU A 316 7.70 17.33 -3.46
N LEU A 317 7.39 16.57 -2.43
CA LEU A 317 6.24 15.68 -2.44
C LEU A 317 4.92 16.35 -2.01
N LEU A 318 4.97 17.58 -1.47
CA LEU A 318 3.77 18.29 -1.04
C LEU A 318 2.80 18.61 -2.20
N PRO A 319 3.23 19.07 -3.39
CA PRO A 319 2.34 19.30 -4.53
C PRO A 319 1.60 18.02 -4.94
N VAL A 320 2.23 16.85 -4.81
CA VAL A 320 1.58 15.55 -5.07
C VAL A 320 0.41 15.34 -4.10
N GLY A 321 0.60 15.62 -2.82
CA GLY A 321 -0.46 15.57 -1.82
C GLY A 321 -1.59 16.54 -2.10
N LEU A 322 -1.26 17.79 -2.49
CA LEU A 322 -2.24 18.81 -2.85
C LEU A 322 -3.10 18.43 -4.07
N GLY A 323 -2.54 17.70 -5.03
CA GLY A 323 -3.29 17.15 -6.15
C GLY A 323 -4.11 15.91 -5.78
N ALA A 324 -3.55 15.00 -4.98
CA ALA A 324 -4.17 13.72 -4.68
C ALA A 324 -5.39 13.83 -3.75
N LEU A 325 -5.31 14.64 -2.68
CA LEU A 325 -6.34 14.72 -1.65
C LEU A 325 -7.68 15.25 -2.15
N PRO A 326 -7.79 16.40 -2.84
CA PRO A 326 -9.05 16.91 -3.33
C PRO A 326 -9.70 15.98 -4.35
N LEU A 327 -8.89 15.38 -5.22
CA LEU A 327 -9.39 14.53 -6.28
C LEU A 327 -9.87 13.17 -5.75
N SER A 328 -9.20 12.62 -4.74
CA SER A 328 -9.69 11.41 -4.05
C SER A 328 -11.02 11.64 -3.34
N ALA A 329 -11.25 12.83 -2.79
CA ALA A 329 -12.53 13.22 -2.17
C ALA A 329 -13.66 13.39 -3.21
N ALA A 330 -13.35 13.86 -4.43
CA ALA A 330 -14.31 14.05 -5.52
C ALA A 330 -14.62 12.77 -6.32
N LEU A 331 -13.99 11.64 -6.01
CA LEU A 331 -14.06 10.41 -6.81
C LEU A 331 -15.48 9.84 -6.97
N ASP A 332 -16.33 9.95 -5.95
CA ASP A 332 -17.71 9.45 -6.04
C ASP A 332 -18.51 10.20 -7.10
N HIS A 333 -18.28 11.50 -7.24
CA HIS A 333 -18.89 12.29 -8.30
C HIS A 333 -18.31 11.94 -9.69
N LEU A 334 -16.99 11.85 -9.78
CA LEU A 334 -16.29 11.56 -11.03
C LEU A 334 -16.61 10.15 -11.58
N ARG A 335 -16.77 9.14 -10.72
CA ARG A 335 -17.15 7.80 -11.18
C ARG A 335 -18.55 7.77 -11.80
N GLY A 336 -19.47 8.62 -11.33
CA GLY A 336 -20.79 8.77 -11.91
C GLY A 336 -20.76 9.36 -13.32
N LEU A 337 -19.82 10.26 -13.60
CA LEU A 337 -19.67 10.94 -14.89
C LEU A 337 -18.87 10.10 -15.92
N LEU A 338 -17.73 9.57 -15.51
CA LEU A 338 -16.76 8.97 -16.43
C LEU A 338 -16.78 7.44 -16.43
N GLY A 339 -17.20 6.83 -15.33
CA GLY A 339 -17.09 5.38 -15.10
C GLY A 339 -15.69 4.92 -14.74
N LEU A 340 -15.60 3.76 -14.06
CA LEU A 340 -14.37 3.27 -13.43
C LEU A 340 -13.23 3.00 -14.42
N ARG A 341 -13.53 2.43 -15.60
CA ARG A 341 -12.52 2.11 -16.62
C ARG A 341 -11.85 3.37 -17.17
N ARG A 342 -12.64 4.40 -17.49
CA ARG A 342 -12.11 5.67 -17.99
C ARG A 342 -11.28 6.39 -16.94
N LEU A 343 -11.71 6.35 -15.68
CA LEU A 343 -10.95 6.91 -14.57
C LEU A 343 -9.61 6.18 -14.37
N ALA A 344 -9.59 4.84 -14.44
CA ALA A 344 -8.35 4.07 -14.36
C ALA A 344 -7.38 4.41 -15.50
N SER A 345 -7.87 4.56 -16.75
CA SER A 345 -7.04 5.00 -17.87
C SER A 345 -6.56 6.44 -17.69
N LEU A 346 -7.45 7.36 -17.27
CA LEU A 346 -7.11 8.77 -17.00
C LEU A 346 -6.03 8.91 -15.93
N SER A 347 -6.05 8.09 -14.88
CA SER A 347 -5.00 8.14 -13.85
C SER A 347 -3.62 7.88 -14.45
N PHE A 348 -3.48 6.88 -15.31
CA PHE A 348 -2.22 6.58 -15.99
C PHE A 348 -1.83 7.63 -17.04
N LEU A 349 -2.80 8.25 -17.72
CA LEU A 349 -2.51 9.38 -18.62
C LEU A 349 -1.97 10.59 -17.84
N LEU A 350 -2.54 10.89 -16.67
CA LEU A 350 -2.05 11.96 -15.78
C LEU A 350 -0.66 11.64 -15.23
N LEU A 351 -0.43 10.40 -14.77
CA LEU A 351 0.89 9.95 -14.32
C LEU A 351 1.93 10.04 -15.45
N GLY A 352 1.60 9.52 -16.63
CA GLY A 352 2.49 9.57 -17.81
C GLY A 352 2.76 11.01 -18.28
N GLY A 353 1.72 11.86 -18.31
CA GLY A 353 1.86 13.27 -18.62
C GLY A 353 2.73 14.03 -17.61
N ALA A 354 2.56 13.73 -16.31
CA ALA A 354 3.41 14.28 -15.27
C ALA A 354 4.88 13.89 -15.45
N TYR A 355 5.16 12.60 -15.65
CA TYR A 355 6.53 12.11 -15.91
C TYR A 355 7.12 12.67 -17.20
N GLY A 356 6.31 12.88 -18.24
CA GLY A 356 6.78 13.45 -19.52
C GLY A 356 7.03 14.96 -19.48
N THR A 357 6.35 15.68 -18.60
CA THR A 357 6.50 17.14 -18.43
C THR A 357 7.47 17.52 -17.31
N LEU A 358 7.76 16.58 -16.40
CA LEU A 358 8.76 16.78 -15.35
C LEU A 358 10.15 16.74 -15.98
N SER A 359 10.67 17.91 -16.33
CA SER A 359 12.04 18.06 -16.83
C SER A 359 12.93 18.50 -15.68
N VAL A 360 13.96 17.71 -15.41
CA VAL A 360 14.91 17.95 -14.32
C VAL A 360 16.20 18.47 -14.89
N HIS A 361 16.70 19.54 -14.31
CA HIS A 361 17.96 20.17 -14.68
C HIS A 361 18.76 20.50 -13.41
N PRO A 362 20.09 20.62 -13.47
CA PRO A 362 20.89 21.00 -12.31
C PRO A 362 20.52 22.37 -11.72
N GLN A 363 19.74 23.17 -12.44
CA GLN A 363 19.27 24.50 -12.02
C GLN A 363 17.75 24.49 -11.75
N SER A 364 17.11 23.31 -11.64
CA SER A 364 15.69 23.21 -11.39
C SER A 364 15.31 23.84 -10.05
N THR A 365 14.26 24.66 -10.08
CA THR A 365 13.69 25.30 -8.89
C THR A 365 12.46 24.58 -8.42
N LEU A 366 12.13 24.70 -7.15
CA LEU A 366 10.90 24.12 -6.57
C LEU A 366 9.64 24.58 -7.33
N SER A 367 9.60 25.84 -7.76
CA SER A 367 8.48 26.40 -8.54
C SER A 367 8.34 25.76 -9.93
N GLY A 368 9.45 25.42 -10.59
CA GLY A 368 9.43 24.74 -11.90
C GLY A 368 8.94 23.30 -11.81
N LEU A 369 9.22 22.62 -10.71
CA LEU A 369 8.80 21.24 -10.47
C LEU A 369 7.37 21.14 -9.92
N PHE A 370 6.79 22.24 -9.41
CA PHE A 370 5.50 22.26 -8.73
C PHE A 370 4.34 21.72 -9.59
N TRP A 371 4.18 22.24 -10.81
CA TRP A 371 3.05 21.88 -11.66
C TRP A 371 3.07 20.43 -12.15
N PRO A 372 4.18 19.87 -12.65
CA PRO A 372 4.26 18.47 -12.97
C PRO A 372 3.97 17.55 -11.77
N LEU A 373 4.47 17.91 -10.58
CA LEU A 373 4.22 17.15 -9.35
C LEU A 373 2.77 17.25 -8.88
N LEU A 374 2.11 18.39 -9.09
CA LEU A 374 0.68 18.53 -8.85
C LEU A 374 -0.13 17.61 -9.78
N VAL A 375 0.20 17.56 -11.07
CA VAL A 375 -0.43 16.65 -12.05
C VAL A 375 -0.18 15.19 -11.67
N LEU A 376 1.03 14.86 -11.21
CA LEU A 376 1.35 13.53 -10.66
C LEU A 376 0.38 13.18 -9.51
N GLY A 377 0.16 14.14 -8.62
CA GLY A 377 -0.79 14.00 -7.52
C GLY A 377 -2.23 13.75 -7.97
N LEU A 378 -2.71 14.47 -8.97
CA LEU A 378 -4.03 14.21 -9.57
C LEU A 378 -4.12 12.76 -10.09
N GLY A 379 -3.08 12.26 -10.76
CA GLY A 379 -3.00 10.87 -11.22
C GLY A 379 -3.05 9.87 -10.07
N VAL A 380 -2.27 10.07 -9.01
CA VAL A 380 -2.24 9.21 -7.81
C VAL A 380 -3.59 9.23 -7.09
N GLY A 381 -4.24 10.39 -6.98
CA GLY A 381 -5.53 10.54 -6.31
C GLY A 381 -6.65 9.73 -6.97
N ILE A 382 -6.60 9.58 -8.30
CA ILE A 382 -7.59 8.76 -9.05
C ILE A 382 -7.18 7.28 -9.08
N LEU A 383 -5.89 6.95 -9.00
CA LEU A 383 -5.39 5.61 -9.29
C LEU A 383 -6.04 4.52 -8.43
N PHE A 384 -6.14 4.78 -7.14
CA PHE A 384 -6.41 3.74 -6.14
C PHE A 384 -7.86 3.23 -6.18
N VAL A 385 -8.85 4.11 -6.09
CA VAL A 385 -10.25 3.73 -5.89
C VAL A 385 -10.86 3.03 -7.11
N PRO A 386 -10.74 3.57 -8.34
CA PRO A 386 -11.31 2.91 -9.51
C PRO A 386 -10.74 1.53 -9.76
N LEU A 387 -9.42 1.36 -9.62
CA LEU A 387 -8.79 0.06 -9.81
C LEU A 387 -9.20 -0.92 -8.71
N THR A 388 -9.26 -0.50 -7.44
CA THR A 388 -9.73 -1.36 -6.35
C THR A 388 -11.17 -1.83 -6.57
N LEU A 389 -12.07 -0.95 -7.02
CA LEU A 389 -13.45 -1.32 -7.33
C LEU A 389 -13.54 -2.29 -8.52
N ILE A 390 -12.72 -2.12 -9.55
CA ILE A 390 -12.64 -3.04 -10.68
C ILE A 390 -12.10 -4.40 -10.22
N ILE A 391 -11.04 -4.42 -9.43
CA ILE A 391 -10.44 -5.66 -8.87
C ILE A 391 -11.49 -6.46 -8.12
N MET A 392 -12.33 -5.81 -7.32
CA MET A 392 -13.35 -6.49 -6.50
C MET A 392 -14.65 -6.80 -7.26
N SER A 393 -14.83 -6.30 -8.49
CA SER A 393 -16.12 -6.37 -9.22
C SER A 393 -16.59 -7.79 -9.59
N GLU A 394 -15.66 -8.74 -9.70
CA GLU A 394 -15.95 -10.14 -10.04
C GLU A 394 -15.93 -11.07 -8.81
N ILE A 395 -15.71 -10.50 -7.62
CA ILE A 395 -15.51 -11.28 -6.38
C ILE A 395 -16.83 -11.31 -5.59
N ALA A 396 -17.23 -12.51 -5.16
CA ALA A 396 -18.41 -12.66 -4.29
C ALA A 396 -18.24 -11.89 -2.98
N ALA A 397 -19.30 -11.27 -2.47
CA ALA A 397 -19.27 -10.39 -1.30
C ALA A 397 -18.60 -11.05 -0.07
N ALA A 398 -18.87 -12.33 0.18
CA ALA A 398 -18.28 -13.08 1.29
C ALA A 398 -16.74 -13.27 1.15
N ALA A 399 -16.21 -13.24 -0.07
CA ALA A 399 -14.78 -13.43 -0.35
C ALA A 399 -13.99 -12.11 -0.48
N VAL A 400 -14.68 -10.96 -0.54
CA VAL A 400 -14.04 -9.64 -0.68
C VAL A 400 -12.96 -9.36 0.36
N PRO A 401 -13.13 -9.68 1.67
CA PRO A 401 -12.08 -9.43 2.65
C PRO A 401 -10.78 -10.19 2.36
N ALA A 402 -10.87 -11.45 1.94
CA ALA A 402 -9.71 -12.27 1.59
C ALA A 402 -9.03 -11.80 0.28
N ALA A 403 -9.83 -11.45 -0.73
CA ALA A 403 -9.35 -10.86 -1.97
C ALA A 403 -8.65 -9.52 -1.73
N ALA A 404 -9.23 -8.66 -0.89
CA ALA A 404 -8.64 -7.38 -0.52
C ALA A 404 -7.31 -7.54 0.23
N THR A 405 -7.19 -8.52 1.13
CA THR A 405 -5.93 -8.83 1.82
C THR A 405 -4.83 -9.19 0.81
N THR A 406 -5.12 -10.10 -0.13
CA THR A 406 -4.18 -10.52 -1.17
C THR A 406 -3.81 -9.36 -2.10
N ALA A 407 -4.79 -8.55 -2.52
CA ALA A 407 -4.55 -7.39 -3.38
C ALA A 407 -3.69 -6.31 -2.67
N ASN A 408 -4.00 -5.98 -1.42
CA ASN A 408 -3.23 -5.00 -0.65
C ASN A 408 -1.80 -5.46 -0.37
N PHE A 409 -1.62 -6.75 -0.04
CA PHE A 409 -0.28 -7.32 0.12
C PHE A 409 0.55 -7.15 -1.15
N LEU A 410 0.05 -7.60 -2.31
CA LEU A 410 0.77 -7.54 -3.58
C LEU A 410 1.05 -6.09 -4.01
N ARG A 411 0.09 -5.19 -3.81
CA ARG A 411 0.26 -3.76 -4.06
C ARG A 411 1.37 -3.13 -3.21
N VAL A 412 1.37 -3.38 -1.90
CA VAL A 412 2.38 -2.80 -0.99
C VAL A 412 3.74 -3.39 -1.28
N PHE A 413 3.82 -4.70 -1.55
CA PHE A 413 5.07 -5.34 -1.91
C PHE A 413 5.63 -4.84 -3.25
N SER A 414 4.77 -4.54 -4.23
CA SER A 414 5.19 -3.96 -5.52
C SER A 414 5.83 -2.57 -5.35
N ALA A 415 5.40 -1.77 -4.37
CA ALA A 415 6.03 -0.49 -4.04
C ALA A 415 7.52 -0.67 -3.72
N ASN A 416 7.82 -1.68 -2.92
CA ASN A 416 9.19 -2.01 -2.53
C ASN A 416 10.06 -2.42 -3.73
N ILE A 417 9.52 -3.28 -4.61
CA ILE A 417 10.18 -3.62 -5.87
C ILE A 417 10.41 -2.35 -6.70
N GLY A 418 9.42 -1.46 -6.79
CA GLY A 418 9.52 -0.20 -7.53
C GLY A 418 10.65 0.70 -7.03
N VAL A 419 10.75 0.88 -5.71
CA VAL A 419 11.84 1.66 -5.09
C VAL A 419 13.21 1.11 -5.51
N THR A 420 13.41 -0.19 -5.35
CA THR A 420 14.70 -0.82 -5.65
C THR A 420 15.03 -0.83 -7.15
N VAL A 421 14.07 -1.21 -7.99
CA VAL A 421 14.28 -1.26 -9.45
C VAL A 421 14.62 0.12 -10.01
N LEU A 422 13.89 1.16 -9.59
CA LEU A 422 14.18 2.52 -10.05
C LEU A 422 15.50 3.05 -9.47
N ALA A 423 15.86 2.72 -8.22
CA ALA A 423 17.16 3.09 -7.65
C ALA A 423 18.33 2.45 -8.43
N VAL A 424 18.23 1.16 -8.77
CA VAL A 424 19.23 0.47 -9.60
C VAL A 424 19.29 1.07 -11.02
N TYR A 425 18.12 1.37 -11.61
CA TYR A 425 18.06 2.02 -12.92
C TYR A 425 18.78 3.37 -12.91
N TRP A 426 18.50 4.20 -11.89
CA TRP A 426 19.14 5.50 -11.72
C TRP A 426 20.66 5.38 -11.50
N SER A 427 21.11 4.52 -10.61
CA SER A 427 22.52 4.26 -10.32
C SER A 427 23.31 3.84 -11.58
N ARG A 428 22.81 2.81 -12.29
CA ARG A 428 23.45 2.33 -13.53
C ARG A 428 23.38 3.34 -14.66
N GLY A 429 22.27 4.05 -14.77
CA GLY A 429 22.10 5.14 -15.75
C GLY A 429 23.11 6.25 -15.51
N SER A 430 23.31 6.65 -14.25
CA SER A 430 24.28 7.65 -13.84
C SER A 430 25.72 7.23 -14.17
N ALA A 431 26.09 5.98 -13.87
CA ALA A 431 27.41 5.45 -14.22
C ALA A 431 27.68 5.46 -15.74
N ARG A 432 26.68 5.06 -16.55
CA ARG A 432 26.79 5.10 -18.02
C ARG A 432 26.88 6.52 -18.55
N ALA A 433 26.06 7.45 -18.02
CA ALA A 433 26.08 8.85 -18.40
C ALA A 433 27.43 9.50 -18.04
N SER A 434 27.97 9.23 -16.85
CA SER A 434 29.28 9.71 -16.43
C SER A 434 30.38 9.23 -17.37
N THR A 435 30.38 7.96 -17.76
CA THR A 435 31.36 7.42 -18.71
C THR A 435 31.24 8.08 -20.09
N ALA A 436 30.02 8.29 -20.60
CA ALA A 436 29.78 8.94 -21.88
C ALA A 436 30.22 10.39 -21.88
N LEU A 437 29.84 11.16 -20.84
CA LEU A 437 30.23 12.57 -20.68
C LEU A 437 31.74 12.73 -20.52
N SER A 438 32.41 11.86 -19.77
CA SER A 438 33.87 11.87 -19.62
C SER A 438 34.58 11.58 -20.95
N ALA A 439 34.06 10.65 -21.76
CA ALA A 439 34.59 10.34 -23.08
C ALA A 439 34.43 11.54 -24.07
N GLU A 440 33.32 12.27 -24.00
CA GLU A 440 33.08 13.47 -24.77
C GLU A 440 34.05 14.60 -24.36
N LEU A 441 34.19 14.85 -23.08
CA LEU A 441 35.13 15.87 -22.56
C LEU A 441 36.57 15.57 -22.98
N SER A 442 37.00 14.32 -22.97
CA SER A 442 38.35 13.95 -23.43
C SER A 442 38.57 14.18 -24.92
N ARG A 443 37.52 14.17 -25.74
CA ARG A 443 37.58 14.48 -27.18
C ARG A 443 37.75 15.98 -27.44
N TYR A 444 37.11 16.84 -26.62
CA TYR A 444 37.13 18.30 -26.84
C TYR A 444 38.20 19.03 -26.04
N GLY A 445 38.90 18.33 -25.11
CA GLY A 445 39.50 18.99 -24.04
C GLY A 445 40.96 18.97 -23.86
N HIS A 446 41.74 19.94 -24.18
CA HIS A 446 43.05 20.16 -23.60
C HIS A 446 43.19 21.53 -22.93
N ALA A 447 42.13 22.29 -22.74
CA ALA A 447 42.18 23.65 -22.20
C ALA A 447 41.09 23.94 -21.16
N THR A 448 40.87 23.04 -20.18
CA THR A 448 40.03 23.45 -19.04
C THR A 448 40.90 24.05 -17.95
N THR A 449 40.71 25.33 -17.70
CA THR A 449 41.24 26.05 -16.53
C THR A 449 40.49 25.68 -15.24
N VAL A 450 39.55 24.74 -15.34
CA VAL A 450 38.69 24.29 -14.22
C VAL A 450 39.44 23.24 -13.40
N PRO A 451 39.50 23.35 -12.08
CA PRO A 451 40.06 22.32 -11.20
C PRO A 451 39.39 20.97 -11.41
N LEU A 452 40.17 19.89 -11.36
CA LEU A 452 39.67 18.53 -11.64
C LEU A 452 38.51 18.12 -10.74
N ASP A 453 38.57 18.48 -9.46
CA ASP A 453 37.50 18.19 -8.46
C ASP A 453 36.19 18.94 -8.75
N ALA A 454 36.27 20.14 -9.31
CA ALA A 454 35.08 20.87 -9.75
C ALA A 454 34.47 20.24 -11.01
N LEU A 455 35.32 19.79 -11.95
CA LEU A 455 34.87 19.08 -13.15
C LEU A 455 34.20 17.75 -12.83
N GLU A 456 34.79 16.97 -11.93
CA GLU A 456 34.19 15.70 -11.47
C GLU A 456 32.82 15.93 -10.82
N ARG A 457 32.63 16.96 -10.01
CA ARG A 457 31.34 17.33 -9.41
C ARG A 457 30.31 17.70 -10.47
N VAL A 458 30.65 18.54 -11.42
CA VAL A 458 29.75 18.92 -12.51
C VAL A 458 29.33 17.68 -13.32
N LEU A 459 30.30 16.82 -13.67
CA LEU A 459 30.02 15.58 -14.38
C LEU A 459 29.07 14.63 -13.60
N ALA A 460 29.27 14.52 -12.31
CA ALA A 460 28.42 13.68 -11.47
C ALA A 460 26.96 14.21 -11.45
N VAL A 461 26.80 15.52 -11.24
CA VAL A 461 25.49 16.19 -11.23
C VAL A 461 24.77 16.03 -12.57
N GLU A 462 25.46 16.25 -13.68
CA GLU A 462 24.89 16.07 -15.03
C GLU A 462 24.54 14.61 -15.30
N ALA A 463 25.43 13.67 -14.94
CA ALA A 463 25.19 12.25 -15.12
C ALA A 463 23.97 11.75 -14.31
N HIS A 464 23.81 12.18 -13.06
CA HIS A 464 22.66 11.90 -12.23
C HIS A 464 21.37 12.46 -12.82
N THR A 465 21.43 13.68 -13.35
CA THR A 465 20.28 14.38 -13.94
C THR A 465 19.84 13.73 -15.25
N VAL A 466 20.77 13.40 -16.15
CA VAL A 466 20.49 12.67 -17.41
C VAL A 466 19.86 11.30 -17.11
N SER A 467 20.38 10.59 -16.12
CA SER A 467 19.82 9.29 -15.71
C SER A 467 18.39 9.43 -15.18
N LEU A 468 18.15 10.47 -14.38
CA LEU A 468 16.82 10.75 -13.83
C LEU A 468 15.81 11.08 -14.95
N ASP A 469 16.21 11.92 -15.92
CA ASP A 469 15.37 12.28 -17.06
C ASP A 469 15.02 11.05 -17.94
N ASN A 470 16.00 10.17 -18.19
CA ASN A 470 15.75 8.90 -18.90
C ASN A 470 14.79 7.98 -18.13
N MET A 471 14.87 7.95 -16.81
CA MET A 471 13.97 7.19 -15.95
C MET A 471 12.55 7.78 -15.98
N LEU A 472 12.39 9.11 -16.04
CA LEU A 472 11.11 9.79 -16.24
C LEU A 472 10.47 9.37 -17.57
N ARG A 473 11.22 9.44 -18.66
CA ARG A 473 10.74 9.01 -19.98
C ARG A 473 10.35 7.55 -20.00
N PHE A 474 11.13 6.68 -19.38
CA PHE A 474 10.78 5.26 -19.25
C PHE A 474 9.46 5.07 -18.47
N SER A 475 9.30 5.76 -17.35
CA SER A 475 8.07 5.74 -16.55
C SER A 475 6.86 6.30 -17.31
N MET A 476 7.06 7.36 -18.11
CA MET A 476 6.03 7.91 -19.00
C MET A 476 5.51 6.84 -19.96
N TRP A 477 6.40 6.16 -20.68
CA TRP A 477 6.00 5.12 -21.64
C TRP A 477 5.29 3.95 -20.98
N LEU A 478 5.73 3.51 -19.80
CA LEU A 478 5.04 2.49 -19.02
C LEU A 478 3.63 2.93 -18.62
N CYS A 479 3.47 4.17 -18.19
CA CYS A 479 2.15 4.71 -17.84
C CYS A 479 1.24 4.82 -19.07
N LEU A 480 1.74 5.26 -20.22
CA LEU A 480 0.96 5.32 -21.45
C LEU A 480 0.51 3.91 -21.90
N ALA A 481 1.41 2.92 -21.84
CA ALA A 481 1.05 1.53 -22.10
C ALA A 481 0.00 1.02 -21.10
N ALA A 482 0.15 1.33 -19.82
CA ALA A 482 -0.83 0.98 -18.78
C ALA A 482 -2.19 1.66 -19.01
N ALA A 483 -2.21 2.91 -19.48
CA ALA A 483 -3.44 3.61 -19.84
C ALA A 483 -4.20 2.91 -20.98
N LEU A 484 -3.47 2.48 -22.02
CA LEU A 484 -4.03 1.70 -23.13
C LEU A 484 -4.55 0.34 -22.65
N ILE A 485 -3.77 -0.36 -21.82
CA ILE A 485 -4.19 -1.64 -21.24
C ILE A 485 -5.45 -1.44 -20.40
N ALA A 486 -5.51 -0.42 -19.56
CA ALA A 486 -6.69 -0.10 -18.76
C ALA A 486 -7.92 0.18 -19.65
N TRP A 487 -7.72 0.92 -20.73
CA TRP A 487 -8.79 1.29 -21.67
C TRP A 487 -9.36 0.10 -22.43
N PHE A 488 -8.50 -0.76 -22.97
CA PHE A 488 -8.95 -1.84 -23.88
C PHE A 488 -9.25 -3.15 -23.15
N PHE A 489 -8.56 -3.45 -22.06
CA PHE A 489 -8.60 -4.77 -21.45
C PHE A 489 -9.36 -4.87 -20.13
N LEU A 490 -9.59 -3.77 -19.40
CA LEU A 490 -10.45 -3.81 -18.23
C LEU A 490 -11.93 -3.88 -18.64
N ILE A 491 -12.66 -4.80 -18.02
CA ILE A 491 -14.10 -4.92 -18.23
C ILE A 491 -14.80 -3.99 -17.23
N PRO A 492 -15.59 -3.00 -17.70
CA PRO A 492 -16.34 -2.16 -16.77
C PRO A 492 -17.30 -3.04 -15.98
N PRO A 493 -17.37 -2.89 -14.64
CA PRO A 493 -18.37 -3.59 -13.85
C PRO A 493 -19.75 -3.28 -14.46
N ARG A 494 -20.57 -4.31 -14.66
CA ARG A 494 -21.97 -4.11 -15.01
C ARG A 494 -22.58 -3.24 -13.92
N ALA A 495 -23.22 -2.15 -14.29
CA ALA A 495 -23.96 -1.35 -13.33
C ALA A 495 -24.90 -2.31 -12.61
N LEU A 496 -24.72 -2.49 -11.30
CA LEU A 496 -25.76 -3.10 -10.49
C LEU A 496 -27.04 -2.32 -10.81
N PRO A 497 -28.15 -2.99 -11.13
CA PRO A 497 -29.40 -2.28 -11.29
C PRO A 497 -29.53 -1.37 -10.07
N ARG A 498 -29.78 -0.08 -10.29
CA ARG A 498 -30.13 0.80 -9.20
C ARG A 498 -31.39 0.18 -8.61
N VAL A 499 -31.24 -0.52 -7.49
CA VAL A 499 -32.37 -0.90 -6.67
C VAL A 499 -32.95 0.44 -6.21
N SER A 500 -33.92 0.95 -6.94
CA SER A 500 -34.59 2.18 -6.56
C SER A 500 -35.33 1.87 -5.27
N ALA A 501 -35.39 2.83 -4.35
CA ALA A 501 -36.24 2.69 -3.18
C ALA A 501 -37.68 2.31 -3.56
N GLN A 502 -38.10 2.61 -4.78
CA GLN A 502 -39.37 2.22 -5.38
C GLN A 502 -39.50 0.72 -5.63
N SER A 503 -38.42 0.00 -6.03
CA SER A 503 -38.48 -1.45 -6.22
C SER A 503 -38.61 -2.22 -4.90
N PHE A 504 -38.07 -1.70 -3.81
CA PHE A 504 -38.32 -2.24 -2.46
C PHE A 504 -39.74 -1.95 -1.98
N ILE A 505 -40.33 -0.80 -2.36
CA ILE A 505 -41.70 -0.44 -2.03
C ILE A 505 -42.65 -1.30 -2.86
N GLU A 506 -42.42 -1.50 -4.16
CA GLU A 506 -43.20 -2.38 -5.02
C GLU A 506 -43.11 -3.85 -4.62
N GLU A 507 -41.93 -4.34 -4.22
CA GLU A 507 -41.74 -5.71 -3.70
C GLU A 507 -42.48 -5.89 -2.36
N ALA A 508 -42.38 -4.93 -1.46
CA ALA A 508 -43.10 -4.94 -0.18
C ALA A 508 -44.61 -4.77 -0.36
N GLU A 509 -45.07 -4.00 -1.36
CA GLU A 509 -46.50 -3.87 -1.71
C GLU A 509 -47.04 -5.12 -2.39
N ASN A 510 -46.26 -5.81 -3.24
CA ASN A 510 -46.66 -7.10 -3.83
C ASN A 510 -46.70 -8.23 -2.79
N GLU A 511 -45.69 -8.32 -1.89
CA GLU A 511 -45.73 -9.30 -0.79
C GLU A 511 -46.88 -9.01 0.19
N SER A 512 -47.23 -7.76 0.44
CA SER A 512 -48.37 -7.39 1.26
C SER A 512 -49.71 -7.64 0.54
N GLY A 513 -49.75 -7.56 -0.79
CA GLY A 513 -50.89 -7.85 -1.64
C GLY A 513 -51.18 -9.38 -1.73
N GLU A 514 -50.16 -10.21 -1.83
CA GLU A 514 -50.30 -11.67 -1.81
C GLU A 514 -50.74 -12.20 -0.44
N MET A 515 -50.26 -11.63 0.68
CA MET A 515 -50.71 -11.99 2.02
C MET A 515 -52.13 -11.53 2.34
N ALA A 516 -52.65 -10.53 1.63
CA ALA A 516 -54.03 -10.05 1.78
C ALA A 516 -55.06 -10.87 0.95
N SER A 517 -54.61 -11.66 -0.05
CA SER A 517 -55.44 -12.49 -0.90
C SER A 517 -55.67 -13.89 -0.36
N ASP A 518 -54.84 -14.37 0.56
CA ASP A 518 -55.03 -15.65 1.25
C ASP A 518 -55.86 -15.42 2.52
N GLY A 519 -57.17 -15.69 2.42
CA GLY A 519 -58.11 -15.64 3.53
C GLY A 519 -57.75 -16.63 4.67
N PRO A 520 -58.35 -16.48 5.87
CA PRO A 520 -57.99 -17.28 7.04
C PRO A 520 -58.55 -18.71 6.93
N GLY A 521 -57.81 -19.61 6.29
CA GLY A 521 -58.16 -21.00 6.18
C GLY A 521 -56.99 -21.82 5.64
N GLU A 522 -56.45 -22.66 6.52
CA GLU A 522 -55.43 -23.67 6.25
C GLU A 522 -53.94 -23.28 6.46
N ALA A 523 -53.60 -23.06 7.72
CA ALA A 523 -52.23 -23.25 8.19
C ALA A 523 -52.01 -24.73 8.54
N VAL A 524 -51.72 -25.58 7.56
CA VAL A 524 -51.20 -26.94 7.76
C VAL A 524 -49.91 -27.09 6.97
N LEU A 525 -48.80 -27.10 7.72
CA LEU A 525 -47.53 -27.80 7.46
C LEU A 525 -47.05 -27.85 5.99
N ARG A 526 -46.17 -26.90 5.61
CA ARG A 526 -45.11 -27.15 4.64
C ARG A 526 -43.75 -26.66 5.20
N ASN A 527 -43.21 -27.47 6.09
CA ASN A 527 -41.80 -27.54 6.37
C ASN A 527 -41.20 -28.54 5.37
N ASP A 528 -40.80 -28.08 4.21
CA ASP A 528 -39.92 -28.84 3.30
C ASP A 528 -39.40 -27.89 2.22
N HIS A 529 -38.25 -27.27 2.46
CA HIS A 529 -37.32 -26.82 1.42
C HIS A 529 -36.02 -26.26 2.05
N PHE A 530 -35.33 -27.15 2.79
CA PHE A 530 -33.87 -27.10 2.94
C PHE A 530 -33.36 -28.54 2.85
N ALA A 531 -33.37 -29.09 1.63
CA ALA A 531 -32.67 -30.33 1.33
C ALA A 531 -31.29 -29.97 0.72
N PHE A 532 -30.23 -30.29 1.46
CA PHE A 532 -28.90 -30.42 0.91
C PHE A 532 -28.90 -31.54 -0.14
N PRO A 533 -28.23 -31.36 -1.30
CA PRO A 533 -28.07 -32.47 -2.24
C PRO A 533 -27.16 -33.54 -1.60
N ALA A 534 -27.66 -34.75 -1.53
CA ALA A 534 -26.93 -35.93 -1.09
C ALA A 534 -25.77 -36.26 -2.06
N PRO A 535 -24.68 -36.90 -1.58
CA PRO A 535 -23.56 -37.30 -2.43
C PRO A 535 -24.00 -38.39 -3.42
N VAL A 536 -23.60 -38.21 -4.67
CA VAL A 536 -23.80 -39.16 -5.76
C VAL A 536 -23.09 -40.48 -5.41
N SER A 537 -23.86 -41.56 -5.27
CA SER A 537 -23.36 -42.91 -5.10
C SER A 537 -22.72 -43.40 -6.41
N GLU A 538 -21.47 -43.85 -6.32
CA GLU A 538 -20.75 -44.58 -7.36
C GLU A 538 -21.53 -45.83 -7.80
N HIS A 539 -21.93 -45.91 -9.05
CA HIS A 539 -22.36 -47.13 -9.70
C HIS A 539 -21.12 -47.92 -10.16
N LYS A 540 -20.85 -49.05 -9.52
CA LYS A 540 -20.02 -50.12 -10.06
C LYS A 540 -20.77 -50.78 -11.23
N PRO A 541 -20.15 -51.02 -12.37
CA PRO A 541 -20.66 -51.96 -13.36
C PRO A 541 -20.29 -53.39 -12.94
N ALA A 542 -21.30 -54.27 -12.90
CA ALA A 542 -21.12 -55.70 -12.78
C ALA A 542 -20.88 -56.31 -14.17
N GLY A 543 -19.89 -57.20 -14.28
CA GLY A 543 -19.89 -58.39 -15.11
C GLY A 543 -19.37 -58.25 -16.56
N ALA A 544 -18.21 -58.69 -16.84
CA ALA A 544 -17.75 -59.81 -17.65
C ALA A 544 -16.23 -59.77 -17.80
#